data_ca6ce2076785fd04f5529a9b5de01623
#
_entry.id   ca6ce2076785fd04f5529a9b5de01623
#
_cell.length_a   1.000
_cell.length_b   1.000
_cell.length_c   1.000
_cell.angle_alpha   90.00
_cell.angle_beta   90.00
_cell.angle_gamma   90.00
#
_symmetry.space_group_name_H-M   'P 1'
#
loop_
_entity.id
_entity.type
_entity.pdbx_description
1 polymer ?
#
loop_
_entity_poly.entity_id
_entity_poly.type
_entity_poly.pdbx_seq_one_letter_code
_entity_poly.pdbx_strand_id
1 'polypeptide(L)'
;MTNFYCEALTALRSAPHHYLKEVGDQWRTPDLLFWGVNAMFGPLMLDLFADDSNAKCPVWYTAEDNALTQDWSGRLAELGGAAYGNPPYSRSQYHEKQAITGMTHIMNYAAAQREKGGRYVFLVKSATSETWWPEDADHVCFIRGRIGFDLPEWFKPADDKQRPTSAFFAGAIVVFDKSWAGERFSYINRAELEAKGRAFMSLAQFAAGKGDIA
;
A
#
# COMPACT_ATOMS: atom_id res chain seq x y z
N MET A 1 -11.60 20.29 -15.12
CA MET A 1 -11.94 19.19 -16.09
C MET A 1 -12.21 17.94 -15.27
N THR A 2 -13.08 17.10 -15.76
CA THR A 2 -13.51 15.87 -15.10
C THR A 2 -12.39 14.81 -15.07
N ASN A 3 -12.10 14.23 -13.92
CA ASN A 3 -11.15 13.11 -13.79
C ASN A 3 -11.89 11.79 -14.04
N PHE A 4 -11.85 11.30 -15.28
CA PHE A 4 -12.53 10.05 -15.68
C PHE A 4 -12.14 8.82 -14.87
N TYR A 5 -10.90 8.76 -14.37
CA TYR A 5 -10.47 7.65 -13.52
C TYR A 5 -11.22 7.66 -12.18
N CYS A 6 -11.32 8.81 -11.53
CA CYS A 6 -12.05 8.97 -10.28
C CYS A 6 -13.56 8.74 -10.45
N GLU A 7 -14.15 9.22 -11.57
CA GLU A 7 -15.56 8.94 -11.89
C GLU A 7 -15.83 7.45 -12.09
N ALA A 8 -14.94 6.74 -12.80
CA ALA A 8 -15.05 5.31 -12.99
C ALA A 8 -14.95 4.54 -11.66
N LEU A 9 -14.07 4.95 -10.74
CA LEU A 9 -14.00 4.39 -9.39
C LEU A 9 -15.28 4.65 -8.59
N THR A 10 -15.81 5.85 -8.64
CA THR A 10 -17.06 6.22 -7.96
C THR A 10 -18.23 5.40 -8.49
N ALA A 11 -18.35 5.25 -9.80
CA ALA A 11 -19.38 4.44 -10.43
C ALA A 11 -19.24 2.96 -10.04
N LEU A 12 -18.02 2.42 -10.04
CA LEU A 12 -17.74 1.05 -9.59
C LEU A 12 -18.20 0.85 -8.15
N ARG A 13 -17.76 1.71 -7.22
CA ARG A 13 -18.04 1.59 -5.78
C ARG A 13 -19.53 1.71 -5.45
N SER A 14 -20.28 2.48 -6.22
CA SER A 14 -21.72 2.69 -6.03
C SER A 14 -22.60 1.66 -6.71
N ALA A 15 -22.03 0.74 -7.50
CA ALA A 15 -22.78 -0.30 -8.18
C ALA A 15 -23.52 -1.23 -7.17
N PRO A 16 -24.73 -1.69 -7.47
CA PRO A 16 -25.50 -2.53 -6.56
C PRO A 16 -24.90 -3.93 -6.36
N HIS A 17 -24.15 -4.43 -7.35
CA HIS A 17 -23.50 -5.75 -7.37
C HIS A 17 -22.20 -5.72 -8.14
N HIS A 18 -21.25 -6.63 -7.80
CA HIS A 18 -19.92 -6.69 -8.38
C HIS A 18 -19.51 -8.11 -8.76
N TYR A 19 -18.72 -8.21 -9.81
CA TYR A 19 -17.95 -9.43 -10.13
C TYR A 19 -16.53 -9.30 -9.59
N LEU A 20 -15.92 -10.43 -9.16
CA LEU A 20 -14.55 -10.42 -8.60
C LEU A 20 -13.51 -9.78 -9.54
N LYS A 21 -13.68 -9.95 -10.86
CA LYS A 21 -12.81 -9.32 -11.87
C LYS A 21 -12.83 -7.79 -11.84
N GLU A 22 -13.91 -7.18 -11.32
CA GLU A 22 -14.09 -5.73 -11.26
C GLU A 22 -13.37 -5.11 -10.07
N VAL A 23 -12.98 -5.92 -9.06
CA VAL A 23 -12.20 -5.43 -7.92
C VAL A 23 -10.88 -4.79 -8.39
N GLY A 24 -10.23 -5.37 -9.43
CA GLY A 24 -9.05 -4.79 -10.05
C GLY A 24 -7.95 -4.46 -9.04
N ASP A 25 -7.58 -3.19 -8.97
CA ASP A 25 -6.56 -2.67 -8.05
C ASP A 25 -7.08 -2.31 -6.66
N GLN A 26 -8.37 -2.59 -6.35
CA GLN A 26 -9.01 -2.15 -5.11
C GLN A 26 -8.88 -3.16 -3.96
N TRP A 27 -8.08 -4.20 -4.10
CA TRP A 27 -7.80 -5.15 -3.03
C TRP A 27 -7.07 -4.49 -1.88
N ARG A 28 -7.54 -4.73 -0.64
CA ARG A 28 -7.00 -4.12 0.58
C ARG A 28 -5.90 -4.98 1.21
N THR A 29 -4.88 -4.34 1.74
CA THR A 29 -3.88 -5.02 2.58
C THR A 29 -4.54 -5.50 3.88
N PRO A 30 -4.44 -6.80 4.25
CA PRO A 30 -4.89 -7.28 5.55
C PRO A 30 -4.14 -6.59 6.70
N ASP A 31 -4.84 -6.34 7.81
CA ASP A 31 -4.28 -5.64 8.96
C ASP A 31 -3.01 -6.32 9.52
N LEU A 32 -3.02 -7.65 9.61
CA LEU A 32 -1.85 -8.38 10.11
C LEU A 32 -0.60 -8.17 9.24
N LEU A 33 -0.77 -8.08 7.92
CA LEU A 33 0.35 -7.80 7.02
C LEU A 33 0.81 -6.34 7.16
N PHE A 34 -0.13 -5.38 7.16
CA PHE A 34 0.21 -3.96 7.35
C PHE A 34 0.96 -3.72 8.66
N TRP A 35 0.43 -4.20 9.79
CA TRP A 35 1.07 -4.02 11.09
C TRP A 35 2.39 -4.79 11.22
N GLY A 36 2.53 -5.89 10.49
CA GLY A 36 3.82 -6.58 10.35
C GLY A 36 4.86 -5.74 9.62
N VAL A 37 4.47 -5.11 8.50
CA VAL A 37 5.33 -4.16 7.77
C VAL A 37 5.66 -2.95 8.64
N ASN A 38 4.67 -2.40 9.34
CA ASN A 38 4.86 -1.28 10.27
C ASN A 38 5.82 -1.62 11.41
N ALA A 39 5.76 -2.84 11.96
CA ALA A 39 6.67 -3.29 13.01
C ALA A 39 8.13 -3.41 12.55
N MET A 40 8.36 -3.61 11.24
CA MET A 40 9.69 -3.73 10.65
C MET A 40 10.27 -2.39 10.17
N PHE A 41 9.43 -1.56 9.55
CA PHE A 41 9.87 -0.39 8.78
C PHE A 41 9.18 0.91 9.18
N GLY A 42 8.30 0.88 10.18
CA GLY A 42 7.54 2.05 10.64
C GLY A 42 8.30 3.00 11.59
N PRO A 43 7.57 3.96 12.16
CA PRO A 43 6.10 4.11 12.07
C PRO A 43 5.64 4.57 10.69
N LEU A 44 4.58 3.94 10.17
CA LEU A 44 3.97 4.28 8.89
C LEU A 44 2.87 5.32 9.13
N MET A 45 3.04 6.53 8.59
CA MET A 45 2.21 7.70 8.90
C MET A 45 1.41 8.22 7.72
N LEU A 46 1.83 7.91 6.48
CA LEU A 46 1.21 8.38 5.25
C LEU A 46 0.92 7.19 4.33
N ASP A 47 -0.36 6.96 3.97
CA ASP A 47 -0.75 5.97 2.96
C ASP A 47 -0.84 6.65 1.59
N LEU A 48 -0.05 6.18 0.64
CA LEU A 48 0.10 6.84 -0.66
C LEU A 48 -1.03 6.52 -1.65
N PHE A 49 -1.74 5.39 -1.45
CA PHE A 49 -2.74 4.90 -2.39
C PHE A 49 -3.94 4.31 -1.65
N ALA A 50 -4.76 5.16 -1.06
CA ALA A 50 -5.87 4.74 -0.25
C ALA A 50 -7.16 5.53 -0.56
N ASP A 51 -8.21 5.16 0.11
CA ASP A 51 -9.44 5.93 0.26
C ASP A 51 -9.91 5.87 1.72
N ASP A 52 -10.96 6.60 2.04
CA ASP A 52 -11.49 6.69 3.41
C ASP A 52 -11.87 5.33 4.03
N SER A 53 -12.15 4.32 3.20
CA SER A 53 -12.58 2.99 3.65
C SER A 53 -11.44 2.01 3.83
N ASN A 54 -10.24 2.28 3.27
CA ASN A 54 -9.13 1.32 3.25
C ASN A 54 -7.80 1.86 3.75
N ALA A 55 -7.71 3.15 4.09
CA ALA A 55 -6.50 3.79 4.59
C ALA A 55 -5.93 3.06 5.81
N LYS A 56 -4.63 2.81 5.79
CA LYS A 56 -3.90 2.10 6.85
C LYS A 56 -3.09 3.05 7.73
N CYS A 57 -2.87 4.27 7.28
CA CYS A 57 -2.13 5.29 8.00
C CYS A 57 -3.03 6.43 8.46
N PRO A 58 -2.61 7.25 9.45
CA PRO A 58 -3.38 8.40 9.93
C PRO A 58 -3.66 9.47 8.87
N VAL A 59 -2.80 9.56 7.84
CA VAL A 59 -2.94 10.46 6.70
C VAL A 59 -2.82 9.65 5.42
N TRP A 60 -3.57 9.99 4.40
CA TRP A 60 -3.55 9.27 3.12
C TRP A 60 -3.81 10.20 1.93
N TYR A 61 -3.46 9.71 0.74
CA TYR A 61 -3.83 10.32 -0.54
C TYR A 61 -4.83 9.44 -1.27
N THR A 62 -5.89 10.08 -1.75
CA THR A 62 -6.91 9.46 -2.61
C THR A 62 -6.51 9.53 -4.08
N ALA A 63 -7.30 8.89 -4.95
CA ALA A 63 -7.12 9.01 -6.39
C ALA A 63 -7.35 10.45 -6.89
N GLU A 64 -8.23 11.19 -6.22
CA GLU A 64 -8.52 12.60 -6.49
C GLU A 64 -7.33 13.50 -6.15
N ASP A 65 -6.64 13.22 -5.04
CA ASP A 65 -5.44 13.96 -4.63
C ASP A 65 -4.27 13.71 -5.60
N ASN A 66 -4.26 12.58 -6.25
CA ASN A 66 -3.18 12.08 -7.09
C ASN A 66 -1.81 12.10 -6.41
N ALA A 67 -1.45 11.02 -5.73
CA ALA A 67 -0.18 10.89 -5.01
C ALA A 67 1.05 11.29 -5.86
N LEU A 68 1.02 11.06 -7.19
CA LEU A 68 2.13 11.39 -8.09
C LEU A 68 2.28 12.90 -8.38
N THR A 69 1.47 13.74 -7.75
CA THR A 69 1.61 15.21 -7.79
C THR A 69 1.93 15.82 -6.41
N GLN A 70 1.93 14.98 -5.35
CA GLN A 70 2.11 15.45 -3.98
C GLN A 70 3.59 15.41 -3.56
N ASP A 71 4.02 16.33 -2.75
CA ASP A 71 5.37 16.31 -2.15
C ASP A 71 5.41 15.38 -0.93
N TRP A 72 5.70 14.10 -1.16
CA TRP A 72 5.74 13.10 -0.09
C TRP A 72 6.81 13.40 0.96
N SER A 73 7.98 13.87 0.50
CA SER A 73 9.10 14.19 1.39
C SER A 73 8.75 15.34 2.33
N GLY A 74 8.20 16.44 1.79
CA GLY A 74 7.72 17.56 2.60
C GLY A 74 6.64 17.13 3.59
N ARG A 75 5.68 16.31 3.13
CA ARG A 75 4.62 15.81 4.00
C ARG A 75 5.14 14.91 5.13
N LEU A 76 6.12 14.03 4.84
CA LEU A 76 6.74 13.20 5.88
C LEU A 76 7.59 14.02 6.87
N ALA A 77 8.20 15.12 6.44
CA ALA A 77 8.92 16.01 7.34
C ALA A 77 8.00 16.65 8.40
N GLU A 78 6.72 16.88 8.05
CA GLU A 78 5.69 17.38 8.98
C GLU A 78 5.16 16.28 9.90
N LEU A 79 4.87 15.09 9.34
CA LEU A 79 4.23 13.98 10.07
C LEU A 79 5.20 13.19 10.94
N GLY A 80 6.46 13.13 10.53
CA GLY A 80 7.40 12.12 11.01
C GLY A 80 7.12 10.72 10.44
N GLY A 81 8.04 9.77 10.68
CA GLY A 81 7.86 8.37 10.27
C GLY A 81 8.10 8.13 8.79
N ALA A 82 7.33 7.20 8.20
CA ALA A 82 7.49 6.72 6.84
C ALA A 82 6.16 6.70 6.08
N ALA A 83 6.22 6.65 4.75
CA ALA A 83 5.06 6.40 3.91
C ALA A 83 4.88 4.90 3.64
N TYR A 84 3.63 4.50 3.44
CA TYR A 84 3.22 3.17 3.00
C TYR A 84 2.57 3.24 1.63
N GLY A 85 2.74 2.19 0.82
CA GLY A 85 2.04 2.04 -0.44
C GLY A 85 1.71 0.58 -0.77
N ASN A 86 0.44 0.31 -1.08
CA ASN A 86 -0.03 -0.85 -1.82
C ASN A 86 -0.51 -0.34 -3.17
N PRO A 87 0.37 -0.20 -4.16
CA PRO A 87 0.08 0.57 -5.37
C PRO A 87 -0.84 -0.17 -6.35
N PRO A 88 -1.60 0.54 -7.19
CA PRO A 88 -2.37 -0.04 -8.26
C PRO A 88 -1.47 -0.59 -9.38
N TYR A 89 -1.76 -1.82 -9.86
CA TYR A 89 -0.99 -2.55 -10.89
C TYR A 89 -1.55 -2.40 -12.31
N SER A 90 -2.74 -1.81 -12.46
CA SER A 90 -3.34 -1.62 -13.77
C SER A 90 -2.50 -0.71 -14.67
N ARG A 91 -2.85 -0.68 -15.95
CA ARG A 91 -2.22 0.23 -16.92
C ARG A 91 -2.31 1.66 -16.43
N SER A 92 -1.26 2.44 -16.74
CA SER A 92 -1.18 3.85 -16.39
C SER A 92 -2.43 4.61 -16.81
N GLN A 93 -3.04 5.31 -15.86
CA GLN A 93 -4.15 6.23 -16.07
C GLN A 93 -3.62 7.66 -15.97
N TYR A 94 -4.27 8.57 -16.70
CA TYR A 94 -3.80 9.94 -16.78
C TYR A 94 -4.97 10.92 -16.65
N HIS A 95 -4.70 12.06 -16.03
CA HIS A 95 -5.56 13.23 -16.05
C HIS A 95 -4.70 14.44 -16.45
N GLU A 96 -5.12 15.22 -17.46
CA GLU A 96 -4.39 16.39 -17.96
C GLU A 96 -2.89 16.12 -18.27
N LYS A 97 -2.59 14.96 -18.86
CA LYS A 97 -1.24 14.45 -19.13
C LYS A 97 -0.40 14.09 -17.90
N GLN A 98 -0.95 14.24 -16.70
CA GLN A 98 -0.33 13.81 -15.47
C GLN A 98 -0.72 12.37 -15.16
N ALA A 99 0.25 11.48 -14.88
CA ALA A 99 -0.04 10.13 -14.47
C ALA A 99 -0.73 10.11 -13.10
N ILE A 100 -1.74 9.24 -12.95
CA ILE A 100 -2.40 8.95 -11.67
C ILE A 100 -1.95 7.58 -11.16
N THR A 101 -1.79 6.61 -12.07
CA THR A 101 -1.38 5.24 -11.77
C THR A 101 -0.25 4.79 -12.70
N GLY A 102 0.17 3.54 -12.51
CA GLY A 102 1.20 2.89 -13.33
C GLY A 102 2.49 2.69 -12.55
N MET A 103 2.86 1.42 -12.37
CA MET A 103 3.97 1.01 -11.49
C MET A 103 5.30 1.71 -11.83
N THR A 104 5.62 1.88 -13.11
CA THR A 104 6.84 2.61 -13.52
C THR A 104 6.84 4.06 -13.03
N HIS A 105 5.70 4.76 -13.14
CA HIS A 105 5.59 6.14 -12.65
C HIS A 105 5.71 6.18 -11.13
N ILE A 106 5.08 5.25 -10.43
CA ILE A 106 5.09 5.17 -8.97
C ILE A 106 6.49 4.90 -8.44
N MET A 107 7.20 3.92 -8.98
CA MET A 107 8.56 3.58 -8.52
C MET A 107 9.56 4.68 -8.84
N ASN A 108 9.50 5.28 -10.03
CA ASN A 108 10.34 6.44 -10.38
C ASN A 108 10.05 7.65 -9.46
N TYR A 109 8.77 7.87 -9.13
CA TYR A 109 8.40 8.96 -8.23
C TYR A 109 8.92 8.71 -6.80
N ALA A 110 8.82 7.47 -6.31
CA ALA A 110 9.37 7.07 -5.01
C ALA A 110 10.89 7.29 -4.94
N ALA A 111 11.62 6.88 -5.99
CA ALA A 111 13.05 7.13 -6.09
C ALA A 111 13.40 8.62 -6.07
N ALA A 112 12.64 9.45 -6.79
CA ALA A 112 12.82 10.91 -6.80
C ALA A 112 12.51 11.55 -5.43
N GLN A 113 11.46 11.09 -4.74
CA GLN A 113 11.12 11.57 -3.40
C GLN A 113 12.17 11.16 -2.36
N ARG A 114 12.73 9.93 -2.46
CA ARG A 114 13.85 9.48 -1.62
C ARG A 114 15.04 10.45 -1.65
N GLU A 115 15.36 11.00 -2.83
CA GLU A 115 16.46 11.96 -2.96
C GLU A 115 16.24 13.27 -2.18
N LYS A 116 14.97 13.64 -1.97
CA LYS A 116 14.58 14.78 -1.13
C LYS A 116 14.57 14.46 0.36
N GLY A 117 14.49 13.17 0.71
CA GLY A 117 14.41 12.63 2.07
C GLY A 117 13.15 11.80 2.32
N GLY A 118 13.07 11.20 3.52
CA GLY A 118 11.97 10.33 3.92
C GLY A 118 12.21 8.85 3.60
N ARG A 119 11.36 8.02 4.20
CA ARG A 119 11.31 6.57 3.97
C ARG A 119 9.99 6.20 3.31
N TYR A 120 10.05 5.43 2.24
CA TYR A 120 8.88 4.97 1.48
C TYR A 120 8.89 3.45 1.43
N VAL A 121 7.83 2.83 1.92
CA VAL A 121 7.72 1.38 2.12
C VAL A 121 6.56 0.86 1.28
N PHE A 122 6.85 0.01 0.31
CA PHE A 122 5.85 -0.53 -0.61
C PHE A 122 5.68 -2.04 -0.41
N LEU A 123 4.45 -2.49 -0.29
CA LEU A 123 4.10 -3.91 -0.36
C LEU A 123 3.71 -4.23 -1.80
N VAL A 124 4.57 -4.94 -2.53
CA VAL A 124 4.42 -5.18 -3.97
C VAL A 124 4.53 -6.65 -4.35
N LYS A 125 4.12 -6.98 -5.58
CA LYS A 125 4.44 -8.29 -6.18
C LYS A 125 5.95 -8.42 -6.34
N SER A 126 6.49 -9.58 -5.98
CA SER A 126 7.89 -9.93 -6.22
C SER A 126 8.10 -10.28 -7.71
N ALA A 127 7.99 -9.28 -8.56
CA ALA A 127 7.96 -9.40 -10.02
C ALA A 127 9.25 -8.85 -10.64
N THR A 128 10.37 -9.48 -10.33
CA THR A 128 11.73 -9.04 -10.70
C THR A 128 12.02 -8.97 -12.20
N SER A 129 11.16 -9.58 -13.04
CA SER A 129 11.25 -9.52 -14.50
C SER A 129 10.48 -8.35 -15.12
N GLU A 130 9.69 -7.62 -14.33
CA GLU A 130 8.91 -6.50 -14.82
C GLU A 130 9.77 -5.24 -14.93
N THR A 131 9.54 -4.45 -15.97
CA THR A 131 10.30 -3.22 -16.25
C THR A 131 10.16 -2.13 -15.19
N TRP A 132 9.12 -2.21 -14.36
CA TRP A 132 8.89 -1.30 -13.24
C TRP A 132 9.58 -1.74 -11.94
N TRP A 133 10.18 -2.95 -11.91
CA TRP A 133 10.85 -3.43 -10.70
C TRP A 133 11.96 -2.49 -10.29
N PRO A 134 11.96 -1.99 -9.03
CA PRO A 134 12.90 -0.96 -8.60
C PRO A 134 14.27 -1.56 -8.25
N GLU A 135 15.14 -1.68 -9.23
CA GLU A 135 16.51 -2.18 -9.05
C GLU A 135 17.36 -1.28 -8.15
N ASP A 136 16.98 -0.02 -8.00
CA ASP A 136 17.68 1.00 -7.20
C ASP A 136 17.10 1.18 -5.79
N ALA A 137 16.16 0.34 -5.37
CA ALA A 137 15.65 0.35 -3.99
C ALA A 137 16.79 0.10 -2.98
N ASP A 138 16.71 0.78 -1.84
CA ASP A 138 17.74 0.67 -0.80
C ASP A 138 17.64 -0.65 -0.04
N HIS A 139 16.42 -1.19 0.11
CA HIS A 139 16.18 -2.52 0.67
C HIS A 139 14.99 -3.21 0.03
N VAL A 140 15.10 -4.54 -0.13
CA VAL A 140 14.01 -5.42 -0.55
C VAL A 140 13.94 -6.63 0.40
N CYS A 141 12.81 -6.76 1.10
CA CYS A 141 12.51 -7.93 1.92
C CYS A 141 11.54 -8.85 1.17
N PHE A 142 12.01 -10.00 0.71
CA PHE A 142 11.17 -10.98 0.01
C PHE A 142 10.35 -11.81 1.01
N ILE A 143 9.03 -11.89 0.78
CA ILE A 143 8.11 -12.64 1.65
C ILE A 143 8.02 -14.08 1.16
N ARG A 144 8.46 -15.02 1.98
CA ARG A 144 8.31 -16.46 1.74
C ARG A 144 6.90 -16.91 2.14
N GLY A 145 6.19 -17.52 1.17
CA GLY A 145 4.77 -17.82 1.25
C GLY A 145 3.94 -16.75 0.55
N ARG A 146 2.87 -17.18 -0.11
CA ARG A 146 1.97 -16.25 -0.79
C ARG A 146 1.21 -15.40 0.21
N ILE A 147 1.13 -14.09 -0.03
CA ILE A 147 0.29 -13.17 0.72
C ILE A 147 -1.07 -13.04 0.03
N GLY A 148 -2.13 -12.93 0.84
CA GLY A 148 -3.49 -12.68 0.36
C GLY A 148 -3.90 -11.24 0.66
N PHE A 149 -4.93 -10.78 -0.03
CA PHE A 149 -5.51 -9.45 0.13
C PHE A 149 -7.01 -9.55 0.37
N ASP A 150 -7.55 -8.60 1.10
CA ASP A 150 -8.98 -8.54 1.44
C ASP A 150 -9.78 -7.83 0.36
N LEU A 151 -11.05 -8.21 0.22
CA LEU A 151 -11.98 -7.48 -0.61
C LEU A 151 -12.23 -6.06 -0.07
N PRO A 152 -12.51 -5.09 -0.95
CA PRO A 152 -12.98 -3.77 -0.51
C PRO A 152 -14.33 -3.88 0.19
N GLU A 153 -14.61 -2.97 1.12
CA GLU A 153 -15.85 -2.97 1.93
C GLU A 153 -17.10 -2.77 1.09
N TRP A 154 -16.99 -2.06 -0.01
CA TRP A 154 -18.08 -1.82 -0.94
C TRP A 154 -18.45 -3.03 -1.81
N PHE A 155 -17.62 -4.09 -1.85
CA PHE A 155 -17.85 -5.25 -2.70
C PHE A 155 -19.11 -6.01 -2.27
N LYS A 156 -20.06 -6.12 -3.19
CA LYS A 156 -21.30 -6.88 -3.04
C LYS A 156 -21.36 -7.93 -4.15
N PRO A 157 -21.26 -9.25 -3.85
CA PRO A 157 -21.19 -10.27 -4.88
C PRO A 157 -22.45 -10.29 -5.74
N ALA A 158 -22.28 -10.36 -7.07
CA ALA A 158 -23.37 -10.43 -8.02
C ALA A 158 -24.13 -11.77 -7.96
N ASP A 159 -23.44 -12.84 -7.58
CA ASP A 159 -23.99 -14.18 -7.38
C ASP A 159 -23.11 -15.01 -6.44
N ASP A 160 -23.55 -16.23 -6.12
CA ASP A 160 -22.82 -17.15 -5.21
C ASP A 160 -21.45 -17.59 -5.74
N LYS A 161 -21.16 -17.43 -7.04
CA LYS A 161 -19.87 -17.78 -7.65
C LYS A 161 -18.82 -16.71 -7.40
N GLN A 162 -19.23 -15.48 -7.03
CA GLN A 162 -18.36 -14.37 -6.68
C GLN A 162 -17.90 -14.45 -5.22
N ARG A 163 -17.68 -15.66 -4.71
CA ARG A 163 -17.14 -15.87 -3.37
C ARG A 163 -15.64 -15.55 -3.37
N PRO A 164 -15.17 -14.77 -2.40
CA PRO A 164 -13.76 -14.37 -2.39
C PRO A 164 -12.86 -15.57 -2.15
N THR A 165 -12.08 -15.89 -3.15
CA THR A 165 -10.76 -16.42 -2.92
C THR A 165 -9.86 -15.20 -2.89
N SER A 166 -9.16 -14.94 -1.79
CA SER A 166 -8.27 -13.77 -1.73
C SER A 166 -7.28 -13.79 -2.91
N ALA A 167 -6.95 -12.60 -3.44
CA ALA A 167 -5.90 -12.50 -4.44
C ALA A 167 -4.56 -12.87 -3.80
N PHE A 168 -3.96 -14.00 -4.22
CA PHE A 168 -2.68 -14.47 -3.66
C PHE A 168 -1.54 -14.27 -4.64
N PHE A 169 -0.44 -13.66 -4.18
CA PHE A 169 0.78 -13.57 -4.97
C PHE A 169 2.05 -13.65 -4.10
N ALA A 170 3.19 -13.89 -4.76
CA ALA A 170 4.50 -13.73 -4.14
C ALA A 170 4.76 -12.25 -3.91
N GLY A 171 4.98 -11.86 -2.67
CA GLY A 171 5.15 -10.46 -2.28
C GLY A 171 6.57 -10.11 -1.89
N ALA A 172 6.88 -8.83 -1.96
CA ALA A 172 8.08 -8.22 -1.41
C ALA A 172 7.74 -6.89 -0.76
N ILE A 173 8.51 -6.52 0.25
CA ILE A 173 8.49 -5.18 0.83
C ILE A 173 9.69 -4.45 0.25
N VAL A 174 9.43 -3.35 -0.47
CA VAL A 174 10.46 -2.50 -1.10
C VAL A 174 10.59 -1.23 -0.29
N VAL A 175 11.82 -0.85 0.06
CA VAL A 175 12.11 0.33 0.86
C VAL A 175 13.01 1.28 0.08
N PHE A 176 12.56 2.51 -0.06
CA PHE A 176 13.35 3.65 -0.52
C PHE A 176 13.67 4.52 0.70
N ASP A 177 14.91 4.51 1.14
CA ASP A 177 15.39 5.26 2.29
C ASP A 177 16.90 5.50 2.14
N LYS A 178 17.28 6.69 1.76
CA LYS A 178 18.69 7.06 1.53
C LYS A 178 19.57 6.88 2.78
N SER A 179 18.99 6.84 3.96
CA SER A 179 19.69 6.56 5.22
C SER A 179 19.82 5.08 5.58
N TRP A 180 19.31 4.17 4.72
CA TRP A 180 19.36 2.74 4.97
C TRP A 180 20.80 2.23 5.05
N ALA A 181 21.16 1.67 6.20
CA ALA A 181 22.51 1.14 6.48
C ALA A 181 22.53 -0.41 6.60
N GLY A 182 21.40 -1.07 6.38
CA GLY A 182 21.28 -2.52 6.45
C GLY A 182 21.58 -3.22 5.13
N GLU A 183 21.39 -4.54 5.11
CA GLU A 183 21.52 -5.35 3.90
C GLU A 183 20.53 -4.92 2.84
N ARG A 184 20.93 -5.01 1.57
CA ARG A 184 20.07 -4.66 0.44
C ARG A 184 18.92 -5.66 0.24
N PHE A 185 19.13 -6.92 0.60
CA PHE A 185 18.14 -7.99 0.46
C PHE A 185 17.96 -8.76 1.75
N SER A 186 16.72 -9.09 2.07
CA SER A 186 16.39 -9.99 3.18
C SER A 186 15.19 -10.86 2.84
N TYR A 187 14.89 -11.80 3.73
CA TYR A 187 13.73 -12.68 3.62
C TYR A 187 12.98 -12.72 4.95
N ILE A 188 11.66 -12.79 4.86
CA ILE A 188 10.78 -13.06 6.00
C ILE A 188 9.74 -14.10 5.61
N ASN A 189 9.37 -15.00 6.53
CA ASN A 189 8.23 -15.86 6.31
C ASN A 189 6.93 -15.08 6.54
N ARG A 190 5.90 -15.36 5.73
CA ARG A 190 4.56 -14.76 5.91
C ARG A 190 4.06 -14.91 7.33
N ALA A 191 4.16 -16.12 7.92
CA ALA A 191 3.71 -16.37 9.29
C ALA A 191 4.46 -15.52 10.34
N GLU A 192 5.74 -15.26 10.13
CA GLU A 192 6.54 -14.39 11.00
C GLU A 192 6.12 -12.92 10.84
N LEU A 193 5.90 -12.44 9.61
CA LEU A 193 5.40 -11.10 9.34
C LEU A 193 4.04 -10.87 10.01
N GLU A 194 3.11 -11.81 9.86
CA GLU A 194 1.80 -11.77 10.52
C GLU A 194 1.91 -11.86 12.05
N ALA A 195 2.87 -12.61 12.58
CA ALA A 195 3.13 -12.67 14.02
C ALA A 195 3.61 -11.33 14.58
N LYS A 196 4.48 -10.63 13.86
CA LYS A 196 4.90 -9.25 14.20
C LYS A 196 3.69 -8.30 14.20
N GLY A 197 2.79 -8.43 13.23
CA GLY A 197 1.55 -7.64 13.17
C GLY A 197 0.64 -7.91 14.36
N ARG A 198 0.42 -9.18 14.73
CA ARG A 198 -0.36 -9.53 15.93
C ARG A 198 0.24 -8.95 17.20
N ALA A 199 1.56 -9.05 17.38
CA ALA A 199 2.23 -8.50 18.54
C ALA A 199 2.06 -6.98 18.64
N PHE A 200 2.21 -6.27 17.51
CA PHE A 200 2.02 -4.82 17.45
C PHE A 200 0.59 -4.42 17.81
N MET A 201 -0.41 -5.08 17.23
CA MET A 201 -1.83 -4.83 17.52
C MET A 201 -2.17 -5.10 19.00
N SER A 202 -1.62 -6.17 19.57
CA SER A 202 -1.82 -6.47 21.00
C SER A 202 -1.22 -5.40 21.90
N LEU A 203 -0.03 -4.89 21.58
CA LEU A 203 0.59 -3.78 22.30
C LEU A 203 -0.22 -2.48 22.18
N ALA A 204 -0.73 -2.17 21.01
CA ALA A 204 -1.56 -0.99 20.79
C ALA A 204 -2.87 -1.07 21.59
N GLN A 205 -3.54 -2.22 21.60
CA GLN A 205 -4.74 -2.47 22.40
C GLN A 205 -4.47 -2.34 23.90
N PHE A 206 -3.36 -2.91 24.37
CA PHE A 206 -2.96 -2.79 25.77
C PHE A 206 -2.68 -1.34 26.17
N ALA A 207 -2.04 -0.56 25.30
CA ALA A 207 -1.78 0.85 25.54
C ALA A 207 -3.07 1.67 25.58
N ALA A 208 -4.00 1.41 24.65
CA ALA A 208 -5.31 2.06 24.60
C ALA A 208 -6.14 1.77 25.89
N GLY A 209 -6.20 0.50 26.32
CA GLY A 209 -6.93 0.12 27.54
C GLY A 209 -6.33 0.66 28.84
N LYS A 210 -5.09 1.15 28.85
CA LYS A 210 -4.51 1.88 30.00
C LYS A 210 -4.82 3.37 29.99
N GLY A 211 -5.16 3.93 28.83
CA GLY A 211 -5.55 5.34 28.71
C GLY A 211 -6.90 5.67 29.37
N ASP A 212 -7.74 4.66 29.57
CA ASP A 212 -9.07 4.80 30.19
C ASP A 212 -9.06 4.71 31.72
N ILE A 213 -7.88 4.56 32.36
CA ILE A 213 -7.73 4.35 33.81
C ILE A 213 -7.02 5.54 34.50
N ALA A 214 -6.75 6.63 33.79
CA ALA A 214 -6.07 7.80 34.33
C ALA A 214 -7.00 9.02 34.51
#